data_29a75296af8f33a17030201187393c02
#
_entry.id   29a75296af8f33a17030201187393c02
#
_cell.length_a   1.000
_cell.length_b   1.000
_cell.length_c   1.000
_cell.angle_alpha   90.00
_cell.angle_beta   90.00
_cell.angle_gamma   90.00
#
_symmetry.space_group_name_H-M   'P 1'
#
loop_
_entity.id
_entity.type
_entity.pdbx_description
1 polymer ?
#
loop_
_entity_poly.entity_id
_entity_poly.type
_entity_poly.pdbx_seq_one_letter_code
_entity_poly.pdbx_strand_id
1 'polypeptide(L)'
;MAALDGTIVLISLPAIFNGIKIDPLTSFEYLLWILFGYSIVTSTLLVTFGRISDMFGRVRLYNLGFAIFTIGSTLCYLTPNTGDTGALELIFFRIIQGAGAAFLFANSAAIITDAFPENERGQALGINMVAVLAGSLIGLVGGGILASIDWRLIFLVSVPIGIFGTVWSYWKLKEVGTIRRNQTLDIWGNVTFGVGLTLLLVGVTYGLLPYGSSSMGWGNPLDVASLASGALLLIAFPFIEMKVKDPMFRLELFKVRAFSMGNFAGLLASVGRGGVQIMLIILLQGIWLPLHGYMLKSTPFWSGIYLTPMLVGFVVMGPISGRISDKHGARLLATLGMGITGAAFLALCLLPYNFQLLPFAVILLVMGLGGGMFSSPNIAAIMNAVPREHRGAASGMRATLQNVGQTMSIAIFFTIILSALSTSLPGSISSTLSKVGVPQNIASHLSNSISPTGALFAAFLGYNPVSSGLSPSLLSSLPAAALKALEAPTFFANTIAPSFMSALHLAFYIGAGISIVAAVASAFRGRHVSGAVIEPQSQKRQELIPAIVGGSDLPKEA
;
A
#
# COMPACT_ATOMS: atom_id res chain seq x y z
N MET A 1 -11.36 10.38 -1.82
CA MET A 1 -11.59 9.64 -3.07
C MET A 1 -10.55 8.56 -3.30
N ALA A 2 -9.29 8.84 -3.68
CA ALA A 2 -8.29 7.80 -3.95
C ALA A 2 -7.98 6.87 -2.75
N ALA A 3 -7.96 7.39 -1.52
CA ALA A 3 -7.80 6.58 -0.32
C ALA A 3 -9.03 5.71 0.00
N LEU A 4 -10.23 6.21 -0.29
CA LEU A 4 -11.48 5.45 -0.21
C LEU A 4 -11.44 4.29 -1.20
N ASP A 5 -11.07 4.56 -2.46
CA ASP A 5 -11.01 3.56 -3.52
C ASP A 5 -10.04 2.42 -3.21
N GLY A 6 -8.86 2.74 -2.68
CA GLY A 6 -7.87 1.72 -2.31
C GLY A 6 -8.39 0.73 -1.25
N THR A 7 -9.17 1.20 -0.28
CA THR A 7 -9.72 0.34 0.78
C THR A 7 -11.02 -0.34 0.39
N ILE A 8 -11.88 0.33 -0.39
CA ILE A 8 -13.16 -0.21 -0.84
C ILE A 8 -12.97 -1.42 -1.76
N VAL A 9 -12.02 -1.34 -2.71
CA VAL A 9 -11.71 -2.45 -3.60
C VAL A 9 -11.11 -3.62 -2.83
N LEU A 10 -10.19 -3.33 -1.90
CA LEU A 10 -9.52 -4.36 -1.11
C LEU A 10 -10.50 -5.23 -0.30
N ILE A 11 -11.48 -4.59 0.37
CA ILE A 11 -12.48 -5.31 1.18
C ILE A 11 -13.47 -6.06 0.30
N SER A 12 -13.72 -5.58 -0.93
CA SER A 12 -14.74 -6.08 -1.84
C SER A 12 -14.23 -7.09 -2.86
N LEU A 13 -12.95 -7.48 -2.80
CA LEU A 13 -12.34 -8.41 -3.76
C LEU A 13 -13.15 -9.71 -3.97
N PRO A 14 -13.67 -10.39 -2.92
CA PRO A 14 -14.49 -11.57 -3.11
C PRO A 14 -15.75 -11.31 -3.93
N ALA A 15 -16.41 -10.19 -3.69
CA ALA A 15 -17.61 -9.81 -4.43
C ALA A 15 -17.30 -9.48 -5.89
N ILE A 16 -16.17 -8.80 -6.17
CA ILE A 16 -15.70 -8.51 -7.53
C ILE A 16 -15.46 -9.83 -8.28
N PHE A 17 -14.71 -10.75 -7.68
CA PHE A 17 -14.34 -12.02 -8.31
C PHE A 17 -15.56 -12.88 -8.65
N ASN A 18 -16.46 -13.03 -7.67
CA ASN A 18 -17.73 -13.73 -7.87
C ASN A 18 -18.61 -13.05 -8.94
N GLY A 19 -18.61 -11.71 -8.97
CA GLY A 19 -19.39 -10.92 -9.91
C GLY A 19 -18.89 -10.98 -11.35
N ILE A 20 -17.58 -11.06 -11.55
CA ILE A 20 -16.95 -11.27 -12.87
C ILE A 20 -17.02 -12.74 -13.30
N LYS A 21 -17.34 -13.67 -12.39
CA LYS A 21 -17.41 -15.13 -12.64
C LYS A 21 -16.08 -15.73 -13.09
N ILE A 22 -15.01 -15.43 -12.40
CA ILE A 22 -13.69 -16.03 -12.63
C ILE A 22 -13.51 -17.21 -11.67
N ASP A 23 -12.91 -18.29 -12.18
CA ASP A 23 -12.52 -19.41 -11.35
C ASP A 23 -11.27 -19.05 -10.52
N PRO A 24 -11.38 -19.02 -9.18
CA PRO A 24 -10.27 -18.64 -8.32
C PRO A 24 -9.11 -19.64 -8.32
N LEU A 25 -9.30 -20.85 -8.82
CA LEU A 25 -8.26 -21.88 -8.85
C LEU A 25 -7.35 -21.77 -10.07
N THR A 26 -7.91 -21.30 -11.20
CA THR A 26 -7.21 -21.27 -12.48
C THR A 26 -6.73 -19.88 -12.87
N SER A 27 -7.36 -18.81 -12.36
CA SER A 27 -7.15 -17.44 -12.87
C SER A 27 -7.01 -16.41 -11.76
N PHE A 28 -6.39 -16.81 -10.63
CA PHE A 28 -6.22 -15.90 -9.48
C PHE A 28 -5.20 -14.76 -9.75
N GLU A 29 -4.38 -14.85 -10.81
CA GLU A 29 -3.50 -13.76 -11.25
C GLU A 29 -4.27 -12.47 -11.52
N TYR A 30 -5.48 -12.54 -12.02
CA TYR A 30 -6.31 -11.35 -12.24
C TYR A 30 -6.62 -10.60 -10.94
N LEU A 31 -6.77 -11.32 -9.81
CA LEU A 31 -6.98 -10.71 -8.51
C LEU A 31 -5.77 -9.87 -8.07
N LEU A 32 -4.57 -10.42 -8.27
CA LEU A 32 -3.34 -9.70 -7.99
C LEU A 32 -3.22 -8.47 -8.89
N TRP A 33 -3.55 -8.58 -10.18
CA TRP A 33 -3.48 -7.47 -11.11
C TRP A 33 -4.52 -6.37 -10.87
N ILE A 34 -5.73 -6.72 -10.40
CA ILE A 34 -6.73 -5.73 -9.98
C ILE A 34 -6.20 -4.86 -8.84
N LEU A 35 -5.44 -5.43 -7.90
CA LEU A 35 -4.81 -4.70 -6.80
C LEU A 35 -3.53 -3.99 -7.22
N PHE A 36 -2.61 -4.72 -7.83
CA PHE A 36 -1.27 -4.23 -8.12
C PHE A 36 -1.23 -3.28 -9.30
N GLY A 37 -2.05 -3.51 -10.34
CA GLY A 37 -2.08 -2.64 -11.52
C GLY A 37 -2.33 -1.18 -11.17
N TYR A 38 -3.33 -0.90 -10.33
CA TYR A 38 -3.59 0.42 -9.78
C TYR A 38 -2.40 0.97 -8.96
N SER A 39 -1.86 0.15 -8.06
CA SER A 39 -0.79 0.56 -7.15
C SER A 39 0.54 0.80 -7.86
N ILE A 40 0.88 -0.04 -8.86
CA ILE A 40 2.07 0.11 -9.69
C ILE A 40 2.02 1.44 -10.44
N VAL A 41 0.92 1.70 -11.16
CA VAL A 41 0.75 2.92 -11.95
C VAL A 41 0.77 4.16 -11.05
N THR A 42 0.06 4.12 -9.92
CA THR A 42 0.05 5.23 -8.97
C THR A 42 1.44 5.51 -8.43
N SER A 43 2.19 4.49 -8.00
CA SER A 43 3.53 4.66 -7.41
C SER A 43 4.55 5.15 -8.44
N THR A 44 4.50 4.63 -9.66
CA THR A 44 5.43 4.95 -10.75
C THR A 44 5.24 6.38 -11.26
N LEU A 45 3.97 6.79 -11.47
CA LEU A 45 3.67 8.09 -12.07
C LEU A 45 3.64 9.24 -11.06
N LEU A 46 3.62 8.95 -9.76
CA LEU A 46 3.43 9.97 -8.72
C LEU A 46 4.47 11.09 -8.78
N VAL A 47 5.75 10.76 -8.93
CA VAL A 47 6.83 11.77 -8.97
C VAL A 47 6.84 12.49 -10.30
N THR A 48 6.69 11.76 -11.40
CA THR A 48 6.59 12.33 -12.76
C THR A 48 5.46 13.35 -12.83
N PHE A 49 4.27 13.00 -12.35
CA PHE A 49 3.10 13.87 -12.37
C PHE A 49 3.21 15.04 -11.41
N GLY A 50 3.91 14.86 -10.28
CA GLY A 50 4.27 15.97 -9.41
C GLY A 50 5.12 17.01 -10.14
N ARG A 51 6.15 16.56 -10.87
CA ARG A 51 7.02 17.43 -11.64
C ARG A 51 6.29 18.14 -12.80
N ILE A 52 5.49 17.39 -13.54
CA ILE A 52 4.66 17.96 -14.61
C ILE A 52 3.71 19.01 -14.02
N SER A 53 3.17 18.78 -12.82
CA SER A 53 2.30 19.73 -12.14
C SER A 53 3.02 21.03 -11.75
N ASP A 54 4.28 20.97 -11.36
CA ASP A 54 5.10 22.17 -11.09
C ASP A 54 5.35 23.00 -12.34
N MET A 55 5.37 22.37 -13.53
CA MET A 55 5.61 23.04 -14.82
C MET A 55 4.33 23.60 -15.46
N PHE A 56 3.20 22.90 -15.34
CA PHE A 56 1.96 23.25 -16.04
C PHE A 56 0.84 23.79 -15.14
N GLY A 57 1.04 23.77 -13.82
CA GLY A 57 0.11 24.23 -12.81
C GLY A 57 -0.48 23.07 -12.00
N ARG A 58 -0.37 23.18 -10.69
CA ARG A 58 -0.77 22.12 -9.73
C ARG A 58 -2.28 21.94 -9.69
N VAL A 59 -3.05 23.04 -9.66
CA VAL A 59 -4.51 23.00 -9.63
C VAL A 59 -5.08 22.45 -10.94
N ARG A 60 -4.49 22.85 -12.08
CA ARG A 60 -4.93 22.35 -13.39
C ARG A 60 -4.77 20.83 -13.50
N LEU A 61 -3.60 20.30 -13.10
CA LEU A 61 -3.35 18.86 -13.18
C LEU A 61 -4.05 18.07 -12.07
N TYR A 62 -4.32 18.69 -10.92
CA TYR A 62 -5.19 18.13 -9.90
C TYR A 62 -6.62 17.91 -10.41
N ASN A 63 -7.17 18.90 -11.14
CA ASN A 63 -8.47 18.79 -11.81
C ASN A 63 -8.49 17.68 -12.87
N LEU A 64 -7.43 17.61 -13.68
CA LEU A 64 -7.27 16.51 -14.64
C LEU A 64 -7.23 15.16 -13.93
N GLY A 65 -6.57 15.07 -12.77
CA GLY A 65 -6.55 13.89 -11.93
C GLY A 65 -7.93 13.46 -11.48
N PHE A 66 -8.80 14.39 -11.03
CA PHE A 66 -10.19 14.08 -10.71
C PHE A 66 -10.95 13.56 -11.92
N ALA A 67 -10.79 14.20 -13.08
CA ALA A 67 -11.49 13.79 -14.31
C ALA A 67 -11.07 12.37 -14.75
N ILE A 68 -9.76 12.11 -14.84
CA ILE A 68 -9.24 10.78 -15.22
C ILE A 68 -9.69 9.71 -14.22
N PHE A 69 -9.60 9.99 -12.92
CA PHE A 69 -10.03 9.05 -11.89
C PHE A 69 -11.53 8.75 -11.99
N THR A 70 -12.35 9.78 -12.23
CA THR A 70 -13.81 9.63 -12.37
C THR A 70 -14.17 8.83 -13.62
N ILE A 71 -13.50 9.09 -14.74
CA ILE A 71 -13.65 8.30 -15.98
C ILE A 71 -13.26 6.84 -15.71
N GLY A 72 -12.09 6.58 -15.11
CA GLY A 72 -11.66 5.24 -14.75
C GLY A 72 -12.66 4.52 -13.84
N SER A 73 -13.19 5.21 -12.81
CA SER A 73 -14.22 4.66 -11.91
C SER A 73 -15.53 4.34 -12.66
N THR A 74 -15.94 5.22 -13.57
CA THR A 74 -17.13 4.99 -14.40
C THR A 74 -16.95 3.77 -15.31
N LEU A 75 -15.79 3.64 -15.93
CA LEU A 75 -15.46 2.49 -16.77
C LEU A 75 -15.44 1.18 -15.95
N CYS A 76 -14.86 1.18 -14.75
CA CYS A 76 -14.91 0.03 -13.85
C CYS A 76 -16.35 -0.35 -13.47
N TYR A 77 -17.23 0.63 -13.21
CA TYR A 77 -18.65 0.38 -12.95
C TYR A 77 -19.37 -0.23 -14.15
N LEU A 78 -19.05 0.26 -15.36
CA LEU A 78 -19.69 -0.15 -16.61
C LEU A 78 -19.10 -1.43 -17.22
N THR A 79 -18.09 -2.08 -16.60
CA THR A 79 -17.46 -3.31 -17.14
C THR A 79 -18.53 -4.28 -17.68
N PRO A 80 -18.62 -4.48 -19.01
CA PRO A 80 -19.75 -5.20 -19.62
C PRO A 80 -19.58 -6.72 -19.58
N ASN A 81 -18.32 -7.17 -19.64
CA ASN A 81 -17.97 -8.57 -19.82
C ASN A 81 -17.75 -9.30 -18.48
N THR A 82 -17.75 -10.62 -18.54
CA THR A 82 -17.45 -11.54 -17.44
C THR A 82 -16.35 -12.52 -17.88
N GLY A 83 -15.81 -13.30 -16.95
CA GLY A 83 -14.68 -14.19 -17.20
C GLY A 83 -13.39 -13.39 -17.43
N ASP A 84 -12.44 -13.99 -18.12
CA ASP A 84 -11.10 -13.43 -18.37
C ASP A 84 -11.14 -12.05 -19.06
N THR A 85 -12.04 -11.89 -20.03
CA THR A 85 -12.22 -10.61 -20.74
C THR A 85 -12.66 -9.51 -19.77
N GLY A 86 -13.63 -9.79 -18.90
CA GLY A 86 -14.10 -8.83 -17.89
C GLY A 86 -13.02 -8.47 -16.89
N ALA A 87 -12.17 -9.44 -16.51
CA ALA A 87 -11.04 -9.18 -15.63
C ALA A 87 -9.99 -8.27 -16.27
N LEU A 88 -9.61 -8.54 -17.53
CA LEU A 88 -8.66 -7.72 -18.27
C LEU A 88 -9.18 -6.28 -18.48
N GLU A 89 -10.47 -6.13 -18.81
CA GLU A 89 -11.11 -4.81 -18.89
C GLU A 89 -11.03 -4.08 -17.56
N LEU A 90 -11.38 -4.74 -16.46
CA LEU A 90 -11.33 -4.13 -15.14
C LEU A 90 -9.90 -3.71 -14.76
N ILE A 91 -8.90 -4.56 -15.03
CA ILE A 91 -7.49 -4.24 -14.81
C ILE A 91 -7.08 -3.01 -15.62
N PHE A 92 -7.45 -2.95 -16.90
CA PHE A 92 -7.14 -1.80 -17.76
C PHE A 92 -7.78 -0.51 -17.25
N PHE A 93 -9.05 -0.56 -16.84
CA PHE A 93 -9.75 0.59 -16.27
C PHE A 93 -9.16 1.01 -14.92
N ARG A 94 -8.69 0.07 -14.11
CA ARG A 94 -7.95 0.33 -12.87
C ARG A 94 -6.61 1.02 -13.13
N ILE A 95 -5.92 0.70 -14.21
CA ILE A 95 -4.69 1.39 -14.64
C ILE A 95 -4.99 2.87 -14.96
N ILE A 96 -6.07 3.15 -15.70
CA ILE A 96 -6.52 4.53 -15.97
C ILE A 96 -6.85 5.25 -14.66
N GLN A 97 -7.60 4.61 -13.77
CA GLN A 97 -7.95 5.16 -12.47
C GLN A 97 -6.70 5.45 -11.62
N GLY A 98 -5.70 4.55 -11.64
CA GLY A 98 -4.41 4.71 -10.97
C GLY A 98 -3.62 5.94 -11.46
N ALA A 99 -3.64 6.23 -12.76
CA ALA A 99 -3.04 7.45 -13.31
C ALA A 99 -3.73 8.71 -12.76
N GLY A 100 -5.07 8.72 -12.66
CA GLY A 100 -5.83 9.79 -12.01
C GLY A 100 -5.44 9.96 -10.53
N ALA A 101 -5.31 8.85 -9.79
CA ALA A 101 -4.89 8.84 -8.39
C ALA A 101 -3.48 9.44 -8.21
N ALA A 102 -2.55 9.14 -9.12
CA ALA A 102 -1.19 9.68 -9.07
C ALA A 102 -1.20 11.22 -9.14
N PHE A 103 -2.00 11.83 -10.01
CA PHE A 103 -2.18 13.29 -10.05
C PHE A 103 -2.76 13.84 -8.75
N LEU A 104 -3.76 13.17 -8.18
CA LEU A 104 -4.39 13.59 -6.93
C LEU A 104 -3.42 13.54 -5.75
N PHE A 105 -2.69 12.44 -5.58
CA PHE A 105 -1.72 12.28 -4.49
C PHE A 105 -0.52 13.22 -4.63
N ALA A 106 0.01 13.41 -5.84
CA ALA A 106 1.14 14.28 -6.09
C ALA A 106 0.85 15.74 -5.72
N ASN A 107 -0.36 16.21 -6.01
CA ASN A 107 -0.71 17.63 -5.91
C ASN A 107 -1.42 18.02 -4.62
N SER A 108 -2.12 17.10 -3.93
CA SER A 108 -2.95 17.41 -2.76
C SER A 108 -2.20 18.19 -1.68
N ALA A 109 -1.08 17.66 -1.20
CA ALA A 109 -0.28 18.32 -0.17
C ALA A 109 0.41 19.60 -0.67
N ALA A 110 0.80 19.63 -1.94
CA ALA A 110 1.47 20.78 -2.55
C ALA A 110 0.52 21.99 -2.66
N ILE A 111 -0.72 21.77 -3.14
CA ILE A 111 -1.74 22.83 -3.24
C ILE A 111 -2.05 23.40 -1.85
N ILE A 112 -2.19 22.57 -0.82
CA ILE A 112 -2.40 23.03 0.56
C ILE A 112 -1.22 23.89 1.03
N THR A 113 0.01 23.45 0.74
CA THR A 113 1.21 24.17 1.16
C THR A 113 1.33 25.54 0.48
N ASP A 114 0.84 25.67 -0.77
CA ASP A 114 0.83 26.94 -1.51
C ASP A 114 -0.29 27.87 -1.05
N ALA A 115 -1.45 27.30 -0.67
CA ALA A 115 -2.64 28.09 -0.33
C ALA A 115 -2.63 28.64 1.10
N PHE A 116 -1.94 27.98 2.04
CA PHE A 116 -1.96 28.36 3.45
C PHE A 116 -0.64 28.99 3.92
N PRO A 117 -0.70 30.05 4.77
CA PRO A 117 0.48 30.64 5.37
C PRO A 117 1.17 29.64 6.32
N GLU A 118 2.43 29.89 6.62
CA GLU A 118 3.28 28.93 7.34
C GLU A 118 2.76 28.50 8.71
N ASN A 119 2.17 29.43 9.44
CA ASN A 119 1.59 29.19 10.77
C ASN A 119 0.31 28.33 10.73
N GLU A 120 -0.34 28.17 9.57
CA GLU A 120 -1.59 27.40 9.40
C GLU A 120 -1.41 26.11 8.58
N ARG A 121 -0.26 25.95 7.90
CA ARG A 121 0.02 24.78 7.05
C ARG A 121 -0.08 23.45 7.78
N GLY A 122 0.44 23.41 9.01
CA GLY A 122 0.40 22.20 9.83
C GLY A 122 -1.04 21.76 10.12
N GLN A 123 -1.92 22.71 10.45
CA GLN A 123 -3.34 22.44 10.68
C GLN A 123 -4.04 21.99 9.38
N ALA A 124 -3.80 22.66 8.26
CA ALA A 124 -4.40 22.33 6.98
C ALA A 124 -3.98 20.95 6.48
N LEU A 125 -2.69 20.59 6.58
CA LEU A 125 -2.17 19.26 6.26
C LEU A 125 -2.71 18.21 7.24
N GLY A 126 -2.90 18.56 8.52
CA GLY A 126 -3.55 17.69 9.51
C GLY A 126 -5.00 17.36 9.13
N ILE A 127 -5.79 18.35 8.70
CA ILE A 127 -7.15 18.16 8.21
C ILE A 127 -7.16 17.26 6.96
N ASN A 128 -6.22 17.48 6.04
CA ASN A 128 -6.09 16.61 4.86
C ASN A 128 -5.81 15.14 5.24
N MET A 129 -4.94 14.92 6.25
CA MET A 129 -4.69 13.57 6.76
C MET A 129 -5.95 12.93 7.37
N VAL A 130 -6.71 13.70 8.15
CA VAL A 130 -7.98 13.22 8.71
C VAL A 130 -8.95 12.87 7.59
N ALA A 131 -9.04 13.70 6.53
CA ALA A 131 -9.89 13.41 5.38
C ALA A 131 -9.47 12.13 4.62
N VAL A 132 -8.15 11.89 4.46
CA VAL A 132 -7.62 10.65 3.87
C VAL A 132 -8.01 9.43 4.71
N LEU A 133 -7.86 9.51 6.03
CA LEU A 133 -8.20 8.42 6.95
C LEU A 133 -9.70 8.18 7.03
N ALA A 134 -10.51 9.25 7.07
CA ALA A 134 -11.97 9.14 6.99
C ALA A 134 -12.41 8.49 5.68
N GLY A 135 -11.78 8.87 4.56
CA GLY A 135 -12.01 8.20 3.27
C GLY A 135 -11.69 6.70 3.32
N SER A 136 -10.57 6.32 3.92
CA SER A 136 -10.21 4.90 4.09
C SER A 136 -11.19 4.14 4.99
N LEU A 137 -11.69 4.77 6.07
CA LEU A 137 -12.69 4.17 6.95
C LEU A 137 -14.02 3.99 6.24
N ILE A 138 -14.49 5.03 5.54
CA ILE A 138 -15.72 4.97 4.74
C ILE A 138 -15.59 3.92 3.65
N GLY A 139 -14.41 3.81 2.99
CA GLY A 139 -14.13 2.79 2.00
C GLY A 139 -14.19 1.37 2.58
N LEU A 140 -13.64 1.18 3.78
CA LEU A 140 -13.62 -0.13 4.43
C LEU A 140 -15.03 -0.61 4.81
N VAL A 141 -15.83 0.24 5.47
CA VAL A 141 -17.18 -0.11 5.92
C VAL A 141 -18.20 -0.03 4.75
N GLY A 142 -18.15 1.06 3.99
CA GLY A 142 -19.04 1.28 2.85
C GLY A 142 -18.81 0.26 1.74
N GLY A 143 -17.55 -0.16 1.52
CA GLY A 143 -17.22 -1.22 0.58
C GLY A 143 -17.90 -2.54 0.91
N GLY A 144 -17.89 -2.92 2.19
CA GLY A 144 -18.59 -4.12 2.64
C GLY A 144 -20.10 -4.07 2.40
N ILE A 145 -20.73 -2.91 2.63
CA ILE A 145 -22.18 -2.72 2.37
C ILE A 145 -22.47 -2.79 0.87
N LEU A 146 -21.76 -2.00 0.06
CA LEU A 146 -22.01 -1.91 -1.38
C LEU A 146 -21.70 -3.23 -2.09
N ALA A 147 -20.62 -3.91 -1.71
CA ALA A 147 -20.25 -5.20 -2.26
C ALA A 147 -21.29 -6.30 -1.98
N SER A 148 -22.05 -6.21 -0.87
CA SER A 148 -23.12 -7.15 -0.56
C SER A 148 -24.36 -6.97 -1.43
N ILE A 149 -24.54 -5.79 -2.05
CA ILE A 149 -25.65 -5.46 -2.97
C ILE A 149 -25.22 -5.77 -4.40
N ASP A 150 -24.22 -5.06 -4.90
CA ASP A 150 -23.59 -5.27 -6.22
C ASP A 150 -22.13 -4.77 -6.16
N TRP A 151 -21.20 -5.62 -6.59
CA TRP A 151 -19.77 -5.30 -6.59
C TRP A 151 -19.43 -4.05 -7.43
N ARG A 152 -20.22 -3.75 -8.46
CA ARG A 152 -20.02 -2.58 -9.32
C ARG A 152 -20.23 -1.26 -8.57
N LEU A 153 -21.10 -1.23 -7.57
CA LEU A 153 -21.41 -0.02 -6.80
C LEU A 153 -20.22 0.55 -6.05
N ILE A 154 -19.21 -0.30 -5.74
CA ILE A 154 -17.97 0.18 -5.10
C ILE A 154 -17.21 1.19 -5.94
N PHE A 155 -17.29 1.06 -7.28
CA PHE A 155 -16.69 2.02 -8.20
C PHE A 155 -17.59 3.23 -8.41
N LEU A 156 -18.90 3.02 -8.44
CA LEU A 156 -19.88 4.09 -8.64
C LEU A 156 -19.81 5.13 -7.52
N VAL A 157 -19.54 4.74 -6.28
CA VAL A 157 -19.47 5.69 -5.14
C VAL A 157 -18.39 6.76 -5.34
N SER A 158 -17.33 6.45 -6.07
CA SER A 158 -16.27 7.41 -6.40
C SER A 158 -16.69 8.42 -7.48
N VAL A 159 -17.69 8.11 -8.30
CA VAL A 159 -18.12 8.96 -9.44
C VAL A 159 -18.73 10.28 -8.98
N PRO A 160 -19.78 10.31 -8.10
CA PRO A 160 -20.33 11.58 -7.62
C PRO A 160 -19.29 12.43 -6.85
N ILE A 161 -18.41 11.77 -6.06
CA ILE A 161 -17.34 12.47 -5.35
C ILE A 161 -16.36 13.08 -6.35
N GLY A 162 -16.02 12.37 -7.43
CA GLY A 162 -15.11 12.82 -8.47
C GLY A 162 -15.69 13.96 -9.31
N ILE A 163 -16.96 13.88 -9.69
CA ILE A 163 -17.68 14.97 -10.39
C ILE A 163 -17.70 16.21 -9.50
N PHE A 164 -18.14 16.06 -8.25
CA PHE A 164 -18.16 17.15 -7.30
C PHE A 164 -16.76 17.74 -7.09
N GLY A 165 -15.73 16.90 -6.90
CA GLY A 165 -14.35 17.30 -6.76
C GLY A 165 -13.83 18.07 -7.97
N THR A 166 -14.12 17.61 -9.19
CA THR A 166 -13.75 18.28 -10.44
C THR A 166 -14.39 19.65 -10.55
N VAL A 167 -15.71 19.73 -10.39
CA VAL A 167 -16.47 21.00 -10.51
C VAL A 167 -16.04 21.98 -9.41
N TRP A 168 -16.00 21.53 -8.16
CA TRP A 168 -15.65 22.37 -7.02
C TRP A 168 -14.19 22.88 -7.11
N SER A 169 -13.25 22.01 -7.47
CA SER A 169 -11.85 22.36 -7.63
C SER A 169 -11.66 23.33 -8.78
N TYR A 170 -12.32 23.12 -9.93
CA TYR A 170 -12.30 24.04 -11.05
C TYR A 170 -12.85 25.43 -10.70
N TRP A 171 -13.89 25.48 -9.85
CA TRP A 171 -14.55 26.74 -9.49
C TRP A 171 -13.88 27.48 -8.35
N LYS A 172 -13.36 26.77 -7.34
CA LYS A 172 -12.85 27.38 -6.10
C LYS A 172 -11.33 27.41 -5.96
N LEU A 173 -10.62 26.43 -6.51
CA LEU A 173 -9.17 26.41 -6.41
C LEU A 173 -8.56 27.36 -7.45
N LYS A 174 -7.66 28.21 -6.95
CA LYS A 174 -6.86 29.11 -7.79
C LYS A 174 -5.42 28.65 -7.81
N GLU A 175 -4.75 28.81 -8.93
CA GLU A 175 -3.31 28.56 -9.05
C GLU A 175 -2.57 29.67 -8.29
N VAL A 176 -2.14 29.38 -7.06
CA VAL A 176 -1.40 30.33 -6.19
C VAL A 176 0.10 30.05 -6.28
N GLY A 177 0.49 28.83 -6.63
CA GLY A 177 1.88 28.40 -6.75
C GLY A 177 2.59 29.06 -7.94
N THR A 178 3.88 29.28 -7.81
CA THR A 178 4.71 29.77 -8.93
C THR A 178 4.93 28.65 -9.95
N ILE A 179 4.42 28.85 -11.17
CA ILE A 179 4.62 27.93 -12.29
C ILE A 179 6.08 28.04 -12.74
N ARG A 180 6.82 26.94 -12.68
CA ARG A 180 8.25 26.87 -13.02
C ARG A 180 8.47 26.43 -14.46
N ARG A 181 8.09 27.27 -15.43
CA ARG A 181 8.17 26.94 -16.87
C ARG A 181 9.59 26.65 -17.40
N ASN A 182 10.63 27.13 -16.71
CA ASN A 182 12.03 26.97 -17.15
C ASN A 182 12.70 25.71 -16.62
N GLN A 183 11.98 24.82 -15.95
CA GLN A 183 12.53 23.54 -15.51
C GLN A 183 12.42 22.52 -16.64
N THR A 184 13.47 21.72 -16.79
CA THR A 184 13.48 20.60 -17.74
C THR A 184 12.92 19.35 -17.06
N LEU A 185 12.22 18.53 -17.85
CA LEU A 185 11.76 17.23 -17.38
C LEU A 185 12.94 16.25 -17.45
N ASP A 186 13.26 15.64 -16.33
CA ASP A 186 14.24 14.56 -16.31
C ASP A 186 13.63 13.28 -16.90
N ILE A 187 13.71 13.17 -18.23
CA ILE A 187 13.14 12.01 -18.94
C ILE A 187 13.87 10.73 -18.57
N TRP A 188 15.20 10.78 -18.46
CA TRP A 188 16.00 9.58 -18.16
C TRP A 188 15.82 9.10 -16.73
N GLY A 189 15.79 10.00 -15.75
CA GLY A 189 15.45 9.65 -14.37
C GLY A 189 14.04 9.09 -14.26
N ASN A 190 13.04 9.71 -14.90
CA ASN A 190 11.67 9.22 -14.90
C ASN A 190 11.53 7.83 -15.55
N VAL A 191 12.16 7.60 -16.70
CA VAL A 191 12.11 6.30 -17.40
C VAL A 191 12.82 5.23 -16.59
N THR A 192 14.04 5.48 -16.11
CA THR A 192 14.80 4.48 -15.33
C THR A 192 14.10 4.14 -14.02
N PHE A 193 13.58 5.13 -13.30
CA PHE A 193 12.81 4.91 -12.08
C PHE A 193 11.49 4.19 -12.38
N GLY A 194 10.72 4.70 -13.34
CA GLY A 194 9.40 4.18 -13.67
C GLY A 194 9.44 2.75 -14.22
N VAL A 195 10.30 2.50 -15.20
CA VAL A 195 10.48 1.16 -15.77
C VAL A 195 11.11 0.22 -14.75
N GLY A 196 12.13 0.68 -14.01
CA GLY A 196 12.79 -0.12 -12.98
C GLY A 196 11.83 -0.56 -11.88
N LEU A 197 11.00 0.36 -11.36
CA LEU A 197 10.00 0.05 -10.35
C LEU A 197 8.90 -0.87 -10.90
N THR A 198 8.43 -0.63 -12.12
CA THR A 198 7.41 -1.47 -12.78
C THR A 198 7.92 -2.90 -12.95
N LEU A 199 9.13 -3.08 -13.52
CA LEU A 199 9.73 -4.39 -13.69
C LEU A 199 9.93 -5.13 -12.37
N LEU A 200 10.38 -4.43 -11.34
CA LEU A 200 10.53 -5.02 -10.01
C LEU A 200 9.18 -5.50 -9.45
N LEU A 201 8.15 -4.66 -9.52
CA LEU A 201 6.83 -5.00 -9.00
C LEU A 201 6.12 -6.08 -9.84
N VAL A 202 6.31 -6.06 -11.15
CA VAL A 202 5.83 -7.12 -12.07
C VAL A 202 6.51 -8.45 -11.75
N GLY A 203 7.84 -8.47 -11.65
CA GLY A 203 8.58 -9.68 -11.29
C GLY A 203 8.17 -10.24 -9.94
N VAL A 204 7.96 -9.37 -8.93
CA VAL A 204 7.41 -9.81 -7.64
C VAL A 204 6.01 -10.39 -7.79
N THR A 205 5.14 -9.80 -8.61
CA THR A 205 3.77 -10.29 -8.84
C THR A 205 3.77 -11.68 -9.46
N TYR A 206 4.55 -11.88 -10.51
CA TYR A 206 4.66 -13.19 -11.17
C TYR A 206 5.43 -14.21 -10.33
N GLY A 207 6.39 -13.77 -9.50
CA GLY A 207 7.06 -14.62 -8.52
C GLY A 207 6.10 -15.26 -7.49
N LEU A 208 4.93 -14.67 -7.26
CA LEU A 208 3.87 -15.24 -6.41
C LEU A 208 3.01 -16.29 -7.12
N LEU A 209 3.10 -16.38 -8.44
CA LEU A 209 2.33 -17.34 -9.27
C LEU A 209 3.07 -18.67 -9.36
N PRO A 210 2.37 -19.82 -9.44
CA PRO A 210 3.00 -21.10 -9.68
C PRO A 210 3.73 -21.13 -11.04
N TYR A 211 4.89 -21.79 -11.08
CA TYR A 211 5.64 -22.00 -12.32
C TYR A 211 6.19 -23.42 -12.40
N GLY A 212 5.84 -24.14 -13.46
CA GLY A 212 6.20 -25.53 -13.63
C GLY A 212 5.65 -26.41 -12.51
N SER A 213 6.52 -27.15 -11.82
CA SER A 213 6.18 -27.97 -10.65
C SER A 213 6.29 -27.21 -9.32
N SER A 214 6.76 -25.97 -9.34
CA SER A 214 6.93 -25.16 -8.13
C SER A 214 5.66 -24.40 -7.79
N SER A 215 5.37 -24.29 -6.48
CA SER A 215 4.23 -23.52 -5.96
C SER A 215 4.37 -22.01 -6.14
N MET A 216 5.58 -21.53 -6.51
CA MET A 216 5.92 -20.13 -6.74
C MET A 216 6.82 -19.97 -7.96
N GLY A 217 6.73 -18.79 -8.61
CA GLY A 217 7.42 -18.45 -9.84
C GLY A 217 8.84 -17.90 -9.69
N TRP A 218 9.40 -17.86 -8.48
CA TRP A 218 10.74 -17.30 -8.25
C TRP A 218 11.88 -17.91 -9.07
N GLY A 219 11.67 -19.14 -9.60
CA GLY A 219 12.59 -19.81 -10.52
C GLY A 219 12.28 -19.57 -12.00
N ASN A 220 11.26 -18.82 -12.35
CA ASN A 220 10.91 -18.49 -13.72
C ASN A 220 11.97 -17.53 -14.31
N PRO A 221 12.62 -17.88 -15.43
CA PRO A 221 13.65 -17.01 -16.03
C PRO A 221 13.16 -15.59 -16.37
N LEU A 222 11.90 -15.43 -16.77
CA LEU A 222 11.33 -14.11 -17.07
C LEU A 222 11.14 -13.27 -15.82
N ASP A 223 10.76 -13.89 -14.70
CA ASP A 223 10.60 -13.18 -13.43
C ASP A 223 11.94 -12.77 -12.86
N VAL A 224 12.93 -13.68 -12.90
CA VAL A 224 14.31 -13.39 -12.49
C VAL A 224 14.89 -12.27 -13.36
N ALA A 225 14.67 -12.30 -14.68
CA ALA A 225 15.12 -11.24 -15.59
C ALA A 225 14.42 -9.90 -15.30
N SER A 226 13.13 -9.93 -15.00
CA SER A 226 12.35 -8.74 -14.63
C SER A 226 12.84 -8.14 -13.31
N LEU A 227 13.05 -8.95 -12.29
CA LEU A 227 13.59 -8.51 -11.00
C LEU A 227 15.01 -7.97 -11.13
N ALA A 228 15.88 -8.69 -11.86
CA ALA A 228 17.28 -8.29 -12.05
C ALA A 228 17.37 -6.98 -12.84
N SER A 229 16.64 -6.85 -13.94
CA SER A 229 16.63 -5.63 -14.76
C SER A 229 15.99 -4.46 -14.02
N GLY A 230 14.90 -4.70 -13.29
CA GLY A 230 14.26 -3.71 -12.42
C GLY A 230 15.21 -3.20 -11.33
N ALA A 231 15.88 -4.11 -10.62
CA ALA A 231 16.89 -3.76 -9.61
C ALA A 231 18.06 -2.99 -10.22
N LEU A 232 18.57 -3.43 -11.38
CA LEU A 232 19.67 -2.76 -12.09
C LEU A 232 19.31 -1.31 -12.45
N LEU A 233 18.11 -1.09 -13.01
CA LEU A 233 17.63 0.25 -13.35
C LEU A 233 17.47 1.13 -12.09
N LEU A 234 16.93 0.60 -11.00
CA LEU A 234 16.81 1.35 -9.74
C LEU A 234 18.16 1.64 -9.08
N ILE A 235 19.16 0.78 -9.26
CA ILE A 235 20.54 1.05 -8.83
C ILE A 235 21.20 2.09 -9.74
N ALA A 236 20.93 2.05 -11.05
CA ALA A 236 21.46 3.04 -12.01
C ALA A 236 20.81 4.42 -11.83
N PHE A 237 19.56 4.49 -11.36
CA PHE A 237 18.80 5.72 -11.19
C PHE A 237 19.54 6.82 -10.40
N PRO A 238 20.10 6.58 -9.19
CA PRO A 238 20.84 7.61 -8.47
C PRO A 238 22.05 8.16 -9.24
N PHE A 239 22.72 7.33 -10.04
CA PHE A 239 23.87 7.77 -10.84
C PHE A 239 23.45 8.66 -12.02
N ILE A 240 22.27 8.42 -12.57
CA ILE A 240 21.66 9.27 -13.61
C ILE A 240 21.25 10.61 -12.99
N GLU A 241 20.53 10.59 -11.87
CA GLU A 241 20.08 11.77 -11.13
C GLU A 241 21.21 12.70 -10.73
N MET A 242 22.39 12.18 -10.38
CA MET A 242 23.55 13.00 -10.05
C MET A 242 24.12 13.77 -11.23
N LYS A 243 23.80 13.39 -12.48
CA LYS A 243 24.30 14.03 -13.70
C LYS A 243 23.30 15.00 -14.34
N VAL A 244 22.04 14.95 -13.93
CA VAL A 244 20.96 15.78 -14.49
C VAL A 244 20.94 17.15 -13.82
N LYS A 245 20.71 18.20 -14.62
CA LYS A 245 20.66 19.59 -14.14
C LYS A 245 19.49 19.84 -13.17
N ASP A 246 18.32 19.31 -13.52
CA ASP A 246 17.08 19.43 -12.74
C ASP A 246 16.58 18.05 -12.29
N PRO A 247 17.22 17.40 -11.30
CA PRO A 247 16.92 16.03 -10.94
C PRO A 247 15.51 15.91 -10.37
N MET A 248 14.86 14.77 -10.65
CA MET A 248 13.55 14.40 -10.12
C MET A 248 13.64 14.16 -8.60
N PHE A 249 14.66 13.41 -8.19
CA PHE A 249 15.01 13.17 -6.79
C PHE A 249 16.25 13.98 -6.41
N ARG A 250 16.08 14.94 -5.50
CA ARG A 250 17.22 15.67 -4.94
C ARG A 250 17.97 14.82 -3.94
N LEU A 251 18.91 14.01 -4.42
CA LEU A 251 19.70 13.08 -3.59
C LEU A 251 20.50 13.79 -2.50
N GLU A 252 20.81 15.08 -2.68
CA GLU A 252 21.47 15.91 -1.66
C GLU A 252 20.68 15.97 -0.34
N LEU A 253 19.35 15.88 -0.38
CA LEU A 253 18.52 15.89 0.80
C LEU A 253 18.77 14.68 1.71
N PHE A 254 19.20 13.55 1.15
CA PHE A 254 19.58 12.38 1.94
C PHE A 254 20.86 12.56 2.77
N LYS A 255 21.65 13.61 2.51
CA LYS A 255 22.77 13.98 3.39
C LYS A 255 22.26 14.54 4.73
N VAL A 256 21.02 15.04 4.77
CA VAL A 256 20.40 15.51 6.01
C VAL A 256 19.88 14.31 6.80
N ARG A 257 20.52 14.04 7.94
CA ARG A 257 20.24 12.86 8.77
C ARG A 257 18.75 12.70 9.14
N ALA A 258 18.07 13.79 9.48
CA ALA A 258 16.67 13.77 9.84
C ALA A 258 15.78 13.40 8.65
N PHE A 259 16.10 13.86 7.44
CA PHE A 259 15.42 13.51 6.19
C PHE A 259 15.65 12.05 5.83
N SER A 260 16.89 11.59 5.84
CA SER A 260 17.28 10.23 5.46
C SER A 260 16.67 9.19 6.40
N MET A 261 16.91 9.32 7.71
CA MET A 261 16.38 8.41 8.72
C MET A 261 14.85 8.46 8.82
N GLY A 262 14.25 9.64 8.63
CA GLY A 262 12.80 9.81 8.59
C GLY A 262 12.15 9.08 7.42
N ASN A 263 12.71 9.20 6.23
CA ASN A 263 12.22 8.49 5.03
C ASN A 263 12.46 6.98 5.12
N PHE A 264 13.62 6.56 5.63
CA PHE A 264 13.91 5.14 5.82
C PHE A 264 12.96 4.49 6.84
N ALA A 265 12.73 5.14 8.00
CA ALA A 265 11.74 4.68 8.97
C ALA A 265 10.32 4.68 8.38
N GLY A 266 9.97 5.69 7.57
CA GLY A 266 8.68 5.77 6.87
C GLY A 266 8.48 4.66 5.85
N LEU A 267 9.51 4.32 5.07
CA LEU A 267 9.52 3.19 4.14
C LEU A 267 9.27 1.87 4.89
N LEU A 268 10.05 1.61 5.94
CA LEU A 268 9.91 0.39 6.76
C LEU A 268 8.53 0.30 7.42
N ALA A 269 8.00 1.42 7.95
CA ALA A 269 6.65 1.47 8.51
C ALA A 269 5.57 1.14 7.46
N SER A 270 5.76 1.57 6.21
CA SER A 270 4.86 1.25 5.10
C SER A 270 4.98 -0.23 4.70
N VAL A 271 6.19 -0.77 4.64
CA VAL A 271 6.44 -2.20 4.40
C VAL A 271 5.82 -3.06 5.52
N GLY A 272 5.91 -2.66 6.78
CA GLY A 272 5.31 -3.42 7.89
C GLY A 272 3.77 -3.42 7.88
N ARG A 273 3.12 -2.39 7.31
CA ARG A 273 1.66 -2.20 7.44
C ARG A 273 0.83 -2.68 6.25
N GLY A 274 1.29 -2.48 5.02
CA GLY A 274 0.46 -2.68 3.83
C GLY A 274 -0.04 -4.11 3.67
N GLY A 275 0.86 -5.08 3.72
CA GLY A 275 0.53 -6.50 3.56
C GLY A 275 -0.27 -7.08 4.73
N VAL A 276 0.02 -6.64 5.95
CA VAL A 276 -0.72 -7.09 7.14
C VAL A 276 -2.19 -6.75 7.05
N GLN A 277 -2.55 -5.58 6.56
CA GLN A 277 -3.96 -5.19 6.41
C GLN A 277 -4.70 -6.17 5.49
N ILE A 278 -4.10 -6.58 4.38
CA ILE A 278 -4.70 -7.57 3.46
C ILE A 278 -4.82 -8.93 4.15
N MET A 279 -3.77 -9.37 4.86
CA MET A 279 -3.76 -10.66 5.54
C MET A 279 -4.81 -10.73 6.66
N LEU A 280 -5.03 -9.64 7.37
CA LEU A 280 -6.11 -9.54 8.37
C LEU A 280 -7.50 -9.56 7.71
N ILE A 281 -7.66 -8.97 6.52
CA ILE A 281 -8.91 -9.08 5.75
C ILE A 281 -9.16 -10.53 5.34
N ILE A 282 -8.14 -11.22 4.81
CA ILE A 282 -8.25 -12.65 4.43
C ILE A 282 -8.56 -13.52 5.65
N LEU A 283 -7.89 -13.29 6.80
CA LEU A 283 -8.16 -13.98 8.05
C LEU A 283 -9.63 -13.83 8.47
N LEU A 284 -10.13 -12.59 8.46
CA LEU A 284 -11.50 -12.33 8.88
C LEU A 284 -12.52 -12.86 7.88
N GLN A 285 -12.41 -12.53 6.60
CA GLN A 285 -13.39 -12.91 5.58
C GLN A 285 -13.38 -14.38 5.22
N GLY A 286 -12.17 -14.96 5.10
CA GLY A 286 -12.00 -16.32 4.62
C GLY A 286 -12.04 -17.38 5.71
N ILE A 287 -11.74 -17.02 6.96
CA ILE A 287 -11.59 -17.99 8.04
C ILE A 287 -12.46 -17.65 9.23
N TRP A 288 -12.18 -16.56 9.93
CA TRP A 288 -12.78 -16.30 11.24
C TRP A 288 -14.31 -16.08 11.17
N LEU A 289 -14.79 -15.21 10.28
CA LEU A 289 -16.22 -14.92 10.14
C LEU A 289 -17.05 -16.15 9.72
N PRO A 290 -16.64 -16.93 8.68
CA PRO A 290 -17.34 -18.16 8.33
C PRO A 290 -17.40 -19.16 9.49
N LEU A 291 -16.31 -19.33 10.27
CA LEU A 291 -16.28 -20.22 11.41
C LEU A 291 -17.20 -19.79 12.55
N HIS A 292 -17.54 -18.50 12.63
CA HIS A 292 -18.48 -17.94 13.61
C HIS A 292 -19.90 -17.78 13.08
N GLY A 293 -20.25 -18.43 11.95
CA GLY A 293 -21.60 -18.49 11.42
C GLY A 293 -22.06 -17.28 10.62
N TYR A 294 -21.14 -16.39 10.22
CA TYR A 294 -21.47 -15.27 9.35
C TYR A 294 -21.65 -15.74 7.90
N MET A 295 -22.68 -15.24 7.23
CA MET A 295 -22.90 -15.50 5.80
C MET A 295 -21.77 -14.88 4.96
N LEU A 296 -21.26 -15.58 3.94
CA LEU A 296 -20.20 -15.12 3.06
C LEU A 296 -20.45 -13.74 2.46
N LYS A 297 -21.71 -13.44 2.05
CA LYS A 297 -22.09 -12.12 1.54
C LYS A 297 -21.90 -10.99 2.55
N SER A 298 -21.96 -11.27 3.86
CA SER A 298 -21.82 -10.27 4.93
C SER A 298 -20.39 -10.17 5.46
N THR A 299 -19.49 -11.09 5.11
CA THR A 299 -18.11 -11.09 5.63
C THR A 299 -17.31 -9.82 5.24
N PRO A 300 -17.47 -9.20 4.07
CA PRO A 300 -16.82 -7.94 3.77
C PRO A 300 -17.23 -6.80 4.73
N PHE A 301 -18.51 -6.69 5.03
CA PHE A 301 -19.01 -5.68 5.97
C PHE A 301 -18.46 -5.88 7.38
N TRP A 302 -18.59 -7.09 7.93
CA TRP A 302 -18.14 -7.36 9.29
C TRP A 302 -16.63 -7.27 9.44
N SER A 303 -15.86 -7.69 8.44
CA SER A 303 -14.40 -7.52 8.46
C SER A 303 -14.01 -6.03 8.46
N GLY A 304 -14.74 -5.18 7.72
CA GLY A 304 -14.57 -3.74 7.77
C GLY A 304 -14.80 -3.18 9.17
N ILE A 305 -15.90 -3.57 9.82
CA ILE A 305 -16.21 -3.18 11.21
C ILE A 305 -15.10 -3.63 12.18
N TYR A 306 -14.65 -4.88 12.07
CA TYR A 306 -13.67 -5.45 13.01
C TYR A 306 -12.24 -4.91 12.81
N LEU A 307 -11.94 -4.34 11.66
CA LEU A 307 -10.68 -3.62 11.40
C LEU A 307 -10.74 -2.13 11.77
N THR A 308 -11.94 -1.59 12.02
CA THR A 308 -12.13 -0.18 12.40
C THR A 308 -11.31 0.26 13.62
N PRO A 309 -11.11 -0.53 14.69
CA PRO A 309 -10.32 -0.11 15.84
C PRO A 309 -8.90 0.34 15.47
N MET A 310 -8.26 -0.31 14.50
CA MET A 310 -6.93 0.09 14.00
C MET A 310 -6.96 1.50 13.38
N LEU A 311 -7.97 1.80 12.58
CA LEU A 311 -8.10 3.13 11.95
C LEU A 311 -8.46 4.20 12.98
N VAL A 312 -9.34 3.89 13.93
CA VAL A 312 -9.69 4.80 15.03
C VAL A 312 -8.46 5.16 15.85
N GLY A 313 -7.66 4.17 16.25
CA GLY A 313 -6.40 4.42 16.97
C GLY A 313 -5.47 5.35 16.19
N PHE A 314 -5.34 5.14 14.89
CA PHE A 314 -4.49 5.97 14.02
C PHE A 314 -5.01 7.40 13.90
N VAL A 315 -6.32 7.58 13.70
CA VAL A 315 -6.98 8.89 13.55
C VAL A 315 -6.87 9.71 14.85
N VAL A 316 -7.09 9.07 15.99
CA VAL A 316 -7.03 9.73 17.31
C VAL A 316 -5.60 10.15 17.64
N MET A 317 -4.65 9.24 17.49
CA MET A 317 -3.28 9.49 17.96
C MET A 317 -2.47 10.36 16.98
N GLY A 318 -2.81 10.40 15.70
CA GLY A 318 -2.11 11.21 14.70
C GLY A 318 -2.04 12.71 15.07
N PRO A 319 -3.17 13.42 15.23
CA PRO A 319 -3.18 14.84 15.63
C PRO A 319 -2.60 15.08 17.02
N ILE A 320 -2.85 14.19 17.97
CA ILE A 320 -2.34 14.31 19.35
C ILE A 320 -0.81 14.26 19.34
N SER A 321 -0.23 13.25 18.69
CA SER A 321 1.22 13.09 18.59
C SER A 321 1.87 14.21 17.79
N GLY A 322 1.21 14.72 16.76
CA GLY A 322 1.65 15.88 16.01
C GLY A 322 1.86 17.09 16.91
N ARG A 323 0.83 17.46 17.66
CA ARG A 323 0.89 18.60 18.63
C ARG A 323 1.96 18.43 19.71
N ILE A 324 2.11 17.21 20.23
CA ILE A 324 3.15 16.93 21.24
C ILE A 324 4.53 17.03 20.61
N SER A 325 4.68 16.57 19.36
CA SER A 325 5.95 16.59 18.65
C SER A 325 6.43 18.00 18.32
N ASP A 326 5.51 18.95 18.11
CA ASP A 326 5.84 20.36 17.88
C ASP A 326 6.55 20.98 19.10
N LYS A 327 6.22 20.52 20.31
CA LYS A 327 6.80 21.01 21.57
C LYS A 327 8.05 20.22 22.01
N HIS A 328 8.02 18.90 21.88
CA HIS A 328 9.04 17.99 22.44
C HIS A 328 9.93 17.32 21.40
N GLY A 329 9.68 17.58 20.10
CA GLY A 329 10.39 16.96 18.99
C GLY A 329 9.83 15.57 18.60
N ALA A 330 10.07 15.21 17.35
CA ALA A 330 9.50 14.01 16.75
C ALA A 330 10.17 12.69 17.15
N ARG A 331 11.42 12.74 17.65
CA ARG A 331 12.27 11.56 17.86
C ARG A 331 11.64 10.54 18.80
N LEU A 332 11.27 11.00 20.01
CA LEU A 332 10.74 10.10 21.05
C LEU A 332 9.41 9.48 20.62
N LEU A 333 8.47 10.32 20.15
CA LEU A 333 7.15 9.88 19.75
C LEU A 333 7.18 8.90 18.60
N ALA A 334 7.96 9.19 17.57
CA ALA A 334 8.07 8.29 16.41
C ALA A 334 8.76 6.96 16.78
N THR A 335 9.76 6.98 17.66
CA THR A 335 10.40 5.75 18.16
C THR A 335 9.45 4.90 18.97
N LEU A 336 8.75 5.51 19.95
CA LEU A 336 7.77 4.81 20.77
C LEU A 336 6.59 4.29 19.93
N GLY A 337 6.11 5.07 18.96
CA GLY A 337 5.03 4.67 18.06
C GLY A 337 5.36 3.39 17.29
N MET A 338 6.57 3.28 16.73
CA MET A 338 7.01 2.05 16.06
C MET A 338 7.27 0.90 17.03
N GLY A 339 7.75 1.20 18.24
CA GLY A 339 7.89 0.20 19.31
C GLY A 339 6.54 -0.40 19.72
N ILE A 340 5.51 0.44 19.91
CA ILE A 340 4.13 0.01 20.21
C ILE A 340 3.56 -0.82 19.06
N THR A 341 3.79 -0.39 17.80
CA THR A 341 3.36 -1.17 16.63
C THR A 341 4.03 -2.54 16.60
N GLY A 342 5.34 -2.63 16.88
CA GLY A 342 6.06 -3.89 16.98
C GLY A 342 5.53 -4.79 18.11
N ALA A 343 5.25 -4.21 19.28
CA ALA A 343 4.64 -4.94 20.40
C ALA A 343 3.22 -5.45 20.05
N ALA A 344 2.43 -4.66 19.33
CA ALA A 344 1.12 -5.09 18.86
C ALA A 344 1.20 -6.26 17.86
N PHE A 345 2.21 -6.29 16.97
CA PHE A 345 2.48 -7.45 16.12
C PHE A 345 2.79 -8.71 16.93
N LEU A 346 3.63 -8.59 17.96
CA LEU A 346 3.93 -9.72 18.86
C LEU A 346 2.69 -10.16 19.64
N ALA A 347 1.83 -9.25 20.05
CA ALA A 347 0.57 -9.57 20.70
C ALA A 347 -0.40 -10.32 19.77
N LEU A 348 -0.43 -9.99 18.46
CA LEU A 348 -1.19 -10.77 17.47
C LEU A 348 -0.72 -12.23 17.36
N CYS A 349 0.58 -12.51 17.58
CA CYS A 349 1.10 -13.88 17.59
C CYS A 349 0.57 -14.73 18.76
N LEU A 350 0.02 -14.11 19.81
CA LEU A 350 -0.55 -14.83 20.95
C LEU A 350 -2.00 -15.30 20.70
N LEU A 351 -2.62 -14.80 19.63
CA LEU A 351 -4.01 -15.13 19.31
C LEU A 351 -4.10 -16.46 18.56
N PRO A 352 -4.97 -17.40 18.98
CA PRO A 352 -5.29 -18.58 18.19
C PRO A 352 -6.15 -18.21 16.98
N TYR A 353 -6.30 -19.12 16.00
CA TYR A 353 -7.17 -18.88 14.83
C TYR A 353 -8.65 -18.65 15.21
N ASN A 354 -9.09 -19.18 16.36
CA ASN A 354 -10.44 -18.98 16.92
C ASN A 354 -10.38 -17.98 18.09
N PHE A 355 -9.81 -16.81 17.85
CA PHE A 355 -9.64 -15.78 18.88
C PHE A 355 -10.97 -15.13 19.29
N GLN A 356 -11.00 -14.57 20.50
CA GLN A 356 -12.09 -13.71 20.94
C GLN A 356 -11.95 -12.32 20.32
N LEU A 357 -13.07 -11.71 19.96
CA LEU A 357 -13.10 -10.42 19.26
C LEU A 357 -12.49 -9.27 20.07
N LEU A 358 -12.75 -9.23 21.39
CA LEU A 358 -12.32 -8.12 22.25
C LEU A 358 -10.79 -7.99 22.33
N PRO A 359 -10.00 -9.05 22.64
CA PRO A 359 -8.55 -8.98 22.60
C PRO A 359 -8.00 -8.55 21.22
N PHE A 360 -8.56 -9.10 20.14
CA PHE A 360 -8.19 -8.73 18.78
C PHE A 360 -8.42 -7.24 18.51
N ALA A 361 -9.59 -6.70 18.85
CA ALA A 361 -9.93 -5.30 18.66
C ALA A 361 -9.02 -4.37 19.49
N VAL A 362 -8.69 -4.75 20.72
CA VAL A 362 -7.76 -3.99 21.57
C VAL A 362 -6.36 -3.97 20.97
N ILE A 363 -5.85 -5.10 20.50
CA ILE A 363 -4.52 -5.15 19.85
C ILE A 363 -4.49 -4.30 18.59
N LEU A 364 -5.54 -4.35 17.76
CA LEU A 364 -5.66 -3.50 16.58
C LEU A 364 -5.72 -2.01 16.92
N LEU A 365 -6.45 -1.64 17.98
CA LEU A 365 -6.49 -0.26 18.47
C LEU A 365 -5.09 0.21 18.88
N VAL A 366 -4.36 -0.60 19.65
CA VAL A 366 -2.98 -0.31 20.08
C VAL A 366 -2.05 -0.19 18.88
N MET A 367 -2.18 -1.07 17.87
CA MET A 367 -1.43 -0.99 16.62
C MET A 367 -1.70 0.33 15.89
N GLY A 368 -2.97 0.75 15.83
CA GLY A 368 -3.39 2.02 15.26
C GLY A 368 -2.83 3.21 16.00
N LEU A 369 -2.90 3.22 17.33
CA LEU A 369 -2.30 4.27 18.19
C LEU A 369 -0.78 4.39 17.93
N GLY A 370 -0.06 3.27 17.86
CA GLY A 370 1.37 3.25 17.53
C GLY A 370 1.67 3.84 16.16
N GLY A 371 0.89 3.44 15.14
CA GLY A 371 1.02 3.95 13.79
C GLY A 371 0.75 5.46 13.66
N GLY A 372 -0.29 5.96 14.32
CA GLY A 372 -0.61 7.39 14.40
C GLY A 372 0.46 8.19 15.12
N MET A 373 0.97 7.64 16.25
CA MET A 373 2.05 8.24 17.03
C MET A 373 3.37 8.34 16.25
N PHE A 374 3.61 7.45 15.30
CA PHE A 374 4.76 7.51 14.40
C PHE A 374 4.55 8.49 13.24
N SER A 375 3.41 8.38 12.53
CA SER A 375 3.22 8.96 11.20
C SER A 375 3.30 10.49 11.20
N SER A 376 2.52 11.16 12.06
CA SER A 376 2.44 12.63 12.09
C SER A 376 3.76 13.30 12.48
N PRO A 377 4.43 12.91 13.59
CA PRO A 377 5.75 13.44 13.93
C PRO A 377 6.81 13.16 12.88
N ASN A 378 6.75 11.99 12.23
CA ASN A 378 7.70 11.62 11.19
C ASN A 378 7.62 12.56 9.98
N ILE A 379 6.41 12.84 9.50
CA ILE A 379 6.17 13.75 8.38
C ILE A 379 6.65 15.16 8.72
N ALA A 380 6.28 15.66 9.89
CA ALA A 380 6.69 16.98 10.35
C ALA A 380 8.22 17.11 10.42
N ALA A 381 8.92 16.10 10.96
CA ALA A 381 10.36 16.12 11.07
C ALA A 381 11.06 16.08 9.69
N ILE A 382 10.55 15.29 8.74
CA ILE A 382 11.09 15.25 7.37
C ILE A 382 10.92 16.62 6.70
N MET A 383 9.74 17.24 6.81
CA MET A 383 9.47 18.53 6.18
C MET A 383 10.25 19.69 6.81
N ASN A 384 10.44 19.66 8.13
CA ASN A 384 11.19 20.68 8.86
C ASN A 384 12.71 20.58 8.64
N ALA A 385 13.21 19.40 8.23
CA ALA A 385 14.62 19.17 7.92
C ALA A 385 15.05 19.70 6.55
N VAL A 386 14.10 20.19 5.73
CA VAL A 386 14.34 20.59 4.34
C VAL A 386 14.05 22.07 4.14
N PRO A 387 14.92 22.82 3.40
CA PRO A 387 14.66 24.20 3.04
C PRO A 387 13.31 24.36 2.33
N ARG A 388 12.68 25.52 2.52
CA ARG A 388 11.32 25.80 2.02
C ARG A 388 11.17 25.54 0.51
N GLU A 389 12.20 25.92 -0.26
CA GLU A 389 12.26 25.79 -1.72
C GLU A 389 12.22 24.34 -2.19
N HIS A 390 12.62 23.38 -1.35
CA HIS A 390 12.75 21.97 -1.69
C HIS A 390 11.68 21.08 -1.03
N ARG A 391 10.75 21.67 -0.25
CA ARG A 391 9.70 20.90 0.46
C ARG A 391 8.75 20.16 -0.48
N GLY A 392 8.46 20.72 -1.66
CA GLY A 392 7.64 20.02 -2.67
C GLY A 392 8.31 18.74 -3.16
N ALA A 393 9.59 18.81 -3.56
CA ALA A 393 10.37 17.64 -3.95
C ALA A 393 10.47 16.63 -2.81
N ALA A 394 10.77 17.10 -1.58
CA ALA A 394 10.86 16.26 -0.39
C ALA A 394 9.56 15.52 -0.09
N SER A 395 8.40 16.19 -0.25
CA SER A 395 7.07 15.58 -0.08
C SER A 395 6.80 14.52 -1.14
N GLY A 396 7.15 14.80 -2.40
CA GLY A 396 7.04 13.83 -3.48
C GLY A 396 7.90 12.58 -3.23
N MET A 397 9.19 12.77 -2.89
CA MET A 397 10.11 11.68 -2.57
C MET A 397 9.60 10.81 -1.41
N ARG A 398 9.12 11.45 -0.33
CA ARG A 398 8.51 10.76 0.81
C ARG A 398 7.28 9.95 0.38
N ALA A 399 6.37 10.55 -0.37
CA ALA A 399 5.14 9.89 -0.80
C ALA A 399 5.44 8.70 -1.73
N THR A 400 6.41 8.83 -2.63
CA THR A 400 6.86 7.74 -3.50
C THR A 400 7.43 6.58 -2.68
N LEU A 401 8.37 6.85 -1.76
CA LEU A 401 8.93 5.82 -0.90
C LEU A 401 7.84 5.12 -0.07
N GLN A 402 6.85 5.86 0.41
CA GLN A 402 5.74 5.31 1.18
C GLN A 402 4.85 4.39 0.30
N ASN A 403 4.50 4.81 -0.91
CA ASN A 403 3.68 4.00 -1.82
C ASN A 403 4.44 2.75 -2.32
N VAL A 404 5.72 2.90 -2.68
CA VAL A 404 6.59 1.77 -3.03
C VAL A 404 6.66 0.78 -1.87
N GLY A 405 6.91 1.27 -0.65
CA GLY A 405 6.93 0.43 0.56
C GLY A 405 5.62 -0.31 0.79
N GLN A 406 4.48 0.34 0.57
CA GLN A 406 3.16 -0.29 0.71
C GLN A 406 2.92 -1.38 -0.35
N THR A 407 3.31 -1.15 -1.60
CA THR A 407 3.19 -2.16 -2.68
C THR A 407 4.13 -3.34 -2.44
N MET A 408 5.39 -3.07 -2.08
CA MET A 408 6.35 -4.13 -1.70
C MET A 408 5.89 -4.93 -0.48
N SER A 409 5.24 -4.28 0.48
CA SER A 409 4.68 -4.93 1.66
C SER A 409 3.72 -6.05 1.29
N ILE A 410 2.79 -5.77 0.39
CA ILE A 410 1.80 -6.76 -0.07
C ILE A 410 2.53 -7.98 -0.61
N ALA A 411 3.51 -7.77 -1.51
CA ALA A 411 4.29 -8.83 -2.12
C ALA A 411 5.07 -9.66 -1.10
N ILE A 412 5.76 -8.99 -0.16
CA ILE A 412 6.55 -9.65 0.89
C ILE A 412 5.65 -10.53 1.76
N PHE A 413 4.52 -10.00 2.24
CA PHE A 413 3.62 -10.73 3.11
C PHE A 413 2.92 -11.89 2.40
N PHE A 414 2.52 -11.71 1.12
CA PHE A 414 2.02 -12.83 0.31
C PHE A 414 3.08 -13.92 0.13
N THR A 415 4.33 -13.56 -0.19
CA THR A 415 5.42 -14.53 -0.32
C THR A 415 5.62 -15.34 0.96
N ILE A 416 5.65 -14.67 2.12
CA ILE A 416 5.83 -15.33 3.41
C ILE A 416 4.69 -16.33 3.68
N ILE A 417 3.45 -15.90 3.47
CA ILE A 417 2.28 -16.74 3.72
C ILE A 417 2.22 -17.90 2.75
N LEU A 418 2.43 -17.67 1.46
CA LEU A 418 2.38 -18.74 0.45
C LEU A 418 3.52 -19.74 0.64
N SER A 419 4.73 -19.27 1.00
CA SER A 419 5.85 -20.15 1.33
C SER A 419 5.55 -21.04 2.55
N ALA A 420 4.99 -20.47 3.61
CA ALA A 420 4.62 -21.24 4.78
C ALA A 420 3.44 -22.20 4.53
N LEU A 421 2.46 -21.77 3.73
CA LEU A 421 1.35 -22.65 3.32
C LEU A 421 1.82 -23.79 2.42
N SER A 422 2.79 -23.58 1.53
CA SER A 422 3.30 -24.65 0.65
C SER A 422 3.83 -25.87 1.41
N THR A 423 4.36 -25.64 2.62
CA THR A 423 4.90 -26.71 3.48
C THR A 423 3.87 -27.35 4.40
N SER A 424 2.90 -26.57 4.90
CA SER A 424 1.97 -27.02 5.95
C SER A 424 0.59 -27.45 5.42
N LEU A 425 0.13 -26.87 4.33
CA LEU A 425 -1.22 -27.06 3.81
C LEU A 425 -1.49 -28.50 3.33
N PRO A 426 -0.58 -29.17 2.57
CA PRO A 426 -0.83 -30.55 2.11
C PRO A 426 -1.10 -31.50 3.26
N GLY A 427 -0.34 -31.39 4.36
CA GLY A 427 -0.55 -32.19 5.55
C GLY A 427 -1.88 -31.90 6.24
N SER A 428 -2.29 -30.63 6.32
CA SER A 428 -3.57 -30.23 6.91
C SER A 428 -4.77 -30.75 6.10
N ILE A 429 -4.73 -30.62 4.78
CA ILE A 429 -5.78 -31.13 3.88
C ILE A 429 -5.87 -32.66 4.00
N SER A 430 -4.74 -33.37 3.84
CA SER A 430 -4.70 -34.84 3.90
C SER A 430 -5.21 -35.37 5.23
N SER A 431 -4.79 -34.78 6.37
CA SER A 431 -5.23 -35.19 7.70
C SER A 431 -6.72 -34.93 7.93
N THR A 432 -7.25 -33.80 7.44
CA THR A 432 -8.67 -33.47 7.57
C THR A 432 -9.54 -34.40 6.72
N LEU A 433 -9.12 -34.68 5.48
CA LEU A 433 -9.81 -35.62 4.59
C LEU A 433 -9.83 -37.04 5.16
N SER A 434 -8.72 -37.50 5.70
CA SER A 434 -8.65 -38.85 6.35
C SER A 434 -9.57 -38.94 7.58
N LYS A 435 -9.71 -37.89 8.37
CA LYS A 435 -10.64 -37.83 9.51
C LYS A 435 -12.11 -37.94 9.09
N VAL A 436 -12.43 -37.48 7.87
CA VAL A 436 -13.79 -37.54 7.31
C VAL A 436 -14.06 -38.87 6.58
N GLY A 437 -13.06 -39.75 6.51
CA GLY A 437 -13.20 -41.09 5.90
C GLY A 437 -12.82 -41.15 4.42
N VAL A 438 -12.15 -40.14 3.86
CA VAL A 438 -11.58 -40.21 2.50
C VAL A 438 -10.34 -41.09 2.52
N PRO A 439 -10.21 -42.07 1.58
CA PRO A 439 -9.03 -42.91 1.47
C PRO A 439 -7.73 -42.11 1.37
N GLN A 440 -6.67 -42.54 2.04
CA GLN A 440 -5.40 -41.82 2.18
C GLN A 440 -4.73 -41.50 0.84
N ASN A 441 -4.80 -42.44 -0.14
CA ASN A 441 -4.26 -42.22 -1.49
C ASN A 441 -4.96 -41.08 -2.23
N ILE A 442 -6.27 -40.93 -2.06
CA ILE A 442 -7.06 -39.86 -2.66
C ILE A 442 -6.80 -38.55 -1.91
N ALA A 443 -6.77 -38.59 -0.57
CA ALA A 443 -6.49 -37.44 0.28
C ALA A 443 -5.10 -36.84 -0.03
N SER A 444 -4.07 -37.69 -0.21
CA SER A 444 -2.72 -37.22 -0.56
C SER A 444 -2.64 -36.67 -1.99
N HIS A 445 -3.32 -37.28 -2.94
CA HIS A 445 -3.36 -36.77 -4.32
C HIS A 445 -4.03 -35.39 -4.39
N LEU A 446 -5.19 -35.22 -3.77
CA LEU A 446 -5.91 -33.95 -3.70
C LEU A 446 -5.12 -32.87 -2.97
N SER A 447 -4.49 -33.21 -1.84
CA SER A 447 -3.72 -32.25 -1.07
C SER A 447 -2.52 -31.68 -1.86
N ASN A 448 -1.93 -32.48 -2.76
CA ASN A 448 -0.82 -32.06 -3.60
C ASN A 448 -1.26 -31.34 -4.91
N SER A 449 -2.51 -31.52 -5.32
CA SER A 449 -3.05 -30.84 -6.50
C SER A 449 -3.51 -29.41 -6.26
N ILE A 450 -3.81 -29.04 -4.99
CA ILE A 450 -4.27 -27.71 -4.62
C ILE A 450 -3.06 -26.81 -4.38
N SER A 451 -2.86 -25.81 -5.22
CA SER A 451 -1.79 -24.83 -5.03
C SER A 451 -2.03 -23.99 -3.76
N PRO A 452 -0.97 -23.61 -3.01
CA PRO A 452 -1.09 -22.74 -1.83
C PRO A 452 -1.80 -21.43 -2.12
N THR A 453 -1.53 -20.84 -3.28
CA THR A 453 -2.16 -19.60 -3.73
C THR A 453 -3.64 -19.80 -4.04
N GLY A 454 -3.99 -20.87 -4.79
CA GLY A 454 -5.38 -21.23 -5.04
C GLY A 454 -6.15 -21.51 -3.76
N ALA A 455 -5.55 -22.21 -2.79
CA ALA A 455 -6.15 -22.48 -1.50
C ALA A 455 -6.42 -21.19 -0.69
N LEU A 456 -5.45 -20.27 -0.66
CA LEU A 456 -5.59 -19.00 0.05
C LEU A 456 -6.75 -18.18 -0.50
N PHE A 457 -6.83 -18.05 -1.81
CA PHE A 457 -7.90 -17.29 -2.44
C PHE A 457 -9.24 -18.04 -2.44
N ALA A 458 -9.24 -19.37 -2.55
CA ALA A 458 -10.45 -20.15 -2.38
C ALA A 458 -11.06 -19.94 -0.99
N ALA A 459 -10.25 -19.96 0.08
CA ALA A 459 -10.71 -19.61 1.42
C ALA A 459 -11.25 -18.19 1.50
N PHE A 460 -10.52 -17.22 0.94
CA PHE A 460 -10.91 -15.80 0.93
C PHE A 460 -12.24 -15.56 0.20
N LEU A 461 -12.47 -16.27 -0.90
CA LEU A 461 -13.69 -16.18 -1.71
C LEU A 461 -14.84 -17.04 -1.16
N GLY A 462 -14.57 -17.83 -0.12
CA GLY A 462 -15.55 -18.76 0.47
C GLY A 462 -15.83 -19.98 -0.41
N TYR A 463 -14.89 -20.36 -1.24
CA TYR A 463 -14.96 -21.51 -2.14
C TYR A 463 -14.28 -22.73 -1.50
N ASN A 464 -14.83 -23.93 -1.73
CA ASN A 464 -14.22 -25.18 -1.25
C ASN A 464 -13.54 -25.93 -2.43
N PRO A 465 -12.22 -25.80 -2.60
CA PRO A 465 -11.51 -26.43 -3.69
C PRO A 465 -11.43 -27.95 -3.58
N VAL A 466 -11.64 -28.48 -2.38
CA VAL A 466 -11.58 -29.93 -2.13
C VAL A 466 -12.80 -30.63 -2.72
N SER A 467 -14.00 -30.06 -2.53
CA SER A 467 -15.24 -30.65 -3.06
C SER A 467 -15.28 -30.62 -4.60
N SER A 468 -14.75 -29.57 -5.22
CA SER A 468 -14.69 -29.46 -6.69
C SER A 468 -13.57 -30.27 -7.34
N GLY A 469 -12.55 -30.66 -6.60
CA GLY A 469 -11.47 -31.55 -7.08
C GLY A 469 -11.82 -33.04 -7.02
N LEU A 470 -12.92 -33.43 -6.36
CA LEU A 470 -13.37 -34.79 -6.28
C LEU A 470 -14.29 -35.16 -7.48
N SER A 471 -14.02 -36.29 -8.13
CA SER A 471 -14.90 -36.76 -9.20
C SER A 471 -16.28 -37.15 -8.64
N PRO A 472 -17.38 -37.00 -9.42
CA PRO A 472 -18.72 -37.37 -8.98
C PRO A 472 -18.84 -38.84 -8.52
N SER A 473 -18.06 -39.73 -9.15
CA SER A 473 -18.01 -41.15 -8.78
C SER A 473 -17.37 -41.38 -7.41
N LEU A 474 -16.36 -40.58 -7.04
CA LEU A 474 -15.74 -40.62 -5.72
C LEU A 474 -16.66 -40.02 -4.66
N LEU A 475 -17.31 -38.89 -4.95
CA LEU A 475 -18.27 -38.28 -4.05
C LEU A 475 -19.42 -39.25 -3.69
N SER A 476 -19.96 -39.99 -4.68
CA SER A 476 -21.02 -40.97 -4.46
C SER A 476 -20.56 -42.22 -3.70
N SER A 477 -19.26 -42.50 -3.66
CA SER A 477 -18.69 -43.62 -2.90
C SER A 477 -18.38 -43.32 -1.43
N LEU A 478 -18.42 -42.03 -1.05
CA LEU A 478 -18.13 -41.59 0.32
C LEU A 478 -19.32 -41.85 1.26
N PRO A 479 -19.07 -42.13 2.54
CA PRO A 479 -20.13 -42.18 3.54
C PRO A 479 -20.92 -40.87 3.59
N ALA A 480 -22.24 -40.97 3.80
CA ALA A 480 -23.13 -39.81 3.86
C ALA A 480 -22.67 -38.71 4.86
N ALA A 481 -22.06 -39.15 5.99
CA ALA A 481 -21.47 -38.23 6.98
C ALA A 481 -20.25 -37.46 6.42
N ALA A 482 -19.42 -38.13 5.63
CA ALA A 482 -18.27 -37.53 4.97
C ALA A 482 -18.69 -36.49 3.91
N LEU A 483 -19.68 -36.86 3.09
CA LEU A 483 -20.22 -35.96 2.08
C LEU A 483 -20.80 -34.68 2.72
N LYS A 484 -21.63 -34.83 3.76
CA LYS A 484 -22.20 -33.70 4.51
C LYS A 484 -21.12 -32.82 5.14
N ALA A 485 -20.02 -33.42 5.64
CA ALA A 485 -18.91 -32.64 6.19
C ALA A 485 -18.15 -31.88 5.11
N LEU A 486 -17.88 -32.51 3.95
CA LEU A 486 -17.22 -31.88 2.81
C LEU A 486 -18.03 -30.73 2.19
N GLU A 487 -19.35 -30.85 2.18
CA GLU A 487 -20.27 -29.83 1.66
C GLU A 487 -20.51 -28.68 2.64
N ALA A 488 -20.08 -28.83 3.92
CA ALA A 488 -20.26 -27.78 4.92
C ALA A 488 -19.48 -26.51 4.52
N PRO A 489 -20.11 -25.33 4.53
CA PRO A 489 -19.47 -24.06 4.14
C PRO A 489 -18.20 -23.74 4.97
N THR A 490 -18.10 -24.30 6.16
CA THR A 490 -16.97 -24.10 7.09
C THR A 490 -15.86 -25.12 6.94
N PHE A 491 -16.05 -26.17 6.11
CA PHE A 491 -15.09 -27.27 5.99
C PHE A 491 -13.70 -26.78 5.59
N PHE A 492 -13.62 -26.04 4.49
CA PHE A 492 -12.35 -25.56 3.98
C PHE A 492 -11.72 -24.49 4.89
N ALA A 493 -12.54 -23.60 5.46
CA ALA A 493 -12.07 -22.62 6.45
C ALA A 493 -11.43 -23.31 7.67
N ASN A 494 -12.06 -24.35 8.21
CA ASN A 494 -11.49 -25.17 9.30
C ASN A 494 -10.19 -25.88 8.88
N THR A 495 -10.12 -26.36 7.65
CA THR A 495 -8.96 -27.11 7.12
C THR A 495 -7.73 -26.21 6.96
N ILE A 496 -7.90 -24.99 6.44
CA ILE A 496 -6.80 -24.07 6.19
C ILE A 496 -6.40 -23.25 7.44
N ALA A 497 -7.32 -23.04 8.37
CA ALA A 497 -7.13 -22.14 9.51
C ALA A 497 -5.84 -22.38 10.32
N PRO A 498 -5.45 -23.59 10.72
CA PRO A 498 -4.22 -23.81 11.47
C PRO A 498 -2.96 -23.45 10.65
N SER A 499 -2.90 -23.89 9.40
CA SER A 499 -1.78 -23.61 8.49
C SER A 499 -1.67 -22.12 8.18
N PHE A 500 -2.79 -21.46 7.92
CA PHE A 500 -2.82 -20.02 7.66
C PHE A 500 -2.41 -19.22 8.90
N MET A 501 -2.88 -19.59 10.08
CA MET A 501 -2.51 -18.88 11.31
C MET A 501 -1.04 -19.05 11.66
N SER A 502 -0.46 -20.23 11.45
CA SER A 502 0.98 -20.46 11.59
C SER A 502 1.80 -19.59 10.63
N ALA A 503 1.38 -19.50 9.36
CA ALA A 503 1.99 -18.64 8.37
C ALA A 503 1.86 -17.15 8.74
N LEU A 504 0.71 -16.75 9.26
CA LEU A 504 0.43 -15.39 9.69
C LEU A 504 1.26 -14.98 10.91
N HIS A 505 1.49 -15.90 11.87
CA HIS A 505 2.41 -15.65 12.98
C HIS A 505 3.83 -15.35 12.48
N LEU A 506 4.33 -16.10 11.49
CA LEU A 506 5.64 -15.81 10.89
C LEU A 506 5.65 -14.40 10.27
N ALA A 507 4.60 -14.03 9.56
CA ALA A 507 4.44 -12.70 8.99
C ALA A 507 4.42 -11.61 10.07
N PHE A 508 3.75 -11.84 11.20
CA PHE A 508 3.72 -10.91 12.33
C PHE A 508 5.09 -10.78 13.01
N TYR A 509 5.86 -11.85 13.16
CA TYR A 509 7.24 -11.77 13.66
C TYR A 509 8.12 -10.90 12.76
N ILE A 510 8.00 -11.07 11.45
CA ILE A 510 8.74 -10.23 10.48
C ILE A 510 8.26 -8.78 10.55
N GLY A 511 6.94 -8.53 10.64
CA GLY A 511 6.36 -7.21 10.84
C GLY A 511 6.85 -6.53 12.13
N ALA A 512 6.95 -7.28 13.22
CA ALA A 512 7.54 -6.81 14.48
C ALA A 512 9.02 -6.43 14.30
N GLY A 513 9.81 -7.28 13.66
CA GLY A 513 11.22 -7.01 13.35
C GLY A 513 11.39 -5.73 12.52
N ILE A 514 10.63 -5.59 11.44
CA ILE A 514 10.62 -4.37 10.60
C ILE A 514 10.25 -3.14 11.43
N SER A 515 9.25 -3.25 12.32
CA SER A 515 8.82 -2.14 13.18
C SER A 515 9.89 -1.76 14.19
N ILE A 516 10.62 -2.71 14.75
CA ILE A 516 11.75 -2.47 15.65
C ILE A 516 12.89 -1.76 14.90
N VAL A 517 13.25 -2.22 13.69
CA VAL A 517 14.26 -1.54 12.86
C VAL A 517 13.82 -0.11 12.52
N ALA A 518 12.54 0.10 12.21
CA ALA A 518 12.00 1.45 11.98
C ALA A 518 12.05 2.32 13.25
N ALA A 519 11.81 1.75 14.43
CA ALA A 519 11.97 2.45 15.72
C ALA A 519 13.42 2.86 15.95
N VAL A 520 14.37 1.96 15.71
CA VAL A 520 15.81 2.23 15.81
C VAL A 520 16.21 3.32 14.82
N ALA A 521 15.83 3.22 13.55
CA ALA A 521 16.08 4.26 12.56
C ALA A 521 15.51 5.63 12.99
N SER A 522 14.31 5.64 13.57
CA SER A 522 13.69 6.85 14.11
C SER A 522 14.46 7.42 15.31
N ALA A 523 15.03 6.56 16.19
CA ALA A 523 15.86 6.97 17.30
C ALA A 523 17.19 7.62 16.85
N PHE A 524 17.74 7.17 15.71
CA PHE A 524 18.97 7.74 15.14
C PHE A 524 18.76 9.00 14.29
N ARG A 525 17.57 9.55 14.21
CA ARG A 525 17.24 10.78 13.46
C ARG A 525 18.01 12.03 13.86
N GLY A 526 18.56 12.10 15.05
CA GLY A 526 19.22 13.29 15.61
C GLY A 526 18.29 14.15 16.46
N ARG A 527 18.86 15.13 17.18
CA ARG A 527 18.07 16.10 17.95
C ARG A 527 17.46 17.16 17.02
N HIS A 528 16.41 17.81 17.48
CA HIS A 528 15.73 18.89 16.79
C HIS A 528 16.73 20.01 16.45
N VAL A 529 17.08 20.17 15.19
CA VAL A 529 17.79 21.35 14.70
C VAL A 529 16.76 22.21 13.99
N SER A 530 16.23 23.21 14.68
CA SER A 530 15.49 24.29 14.03
C SER A 530 16.47 25.02 13.11
N GLY A 531 16.25 24.91 11.79
CA GLY A 531 16.99 25.71 10.82
C GLY A 531 18.41 25.21 10.50
N ALA A 532 18.59 23.92 10.16
CA ALA A 532 19.77 23.52 9.41
C ALA A 532 19.66 24.08 7.98
N VAL A 533 20.12 25.31 7.82
CA VAL A 533 20.34 25.93 6.52
C VAL A 533 21.48 25.13 5.87
N ILE A 534 21.18 24.39 4.81
CA ILE A 534 22.20 24.03 3.83
C ILE A 534 22.51 25.35 3.11
N GLU A 535 23.57 26.05 3.55
CA GLU A 535 24.06 27.19 2.81
C GLU A 535 24.39 26.74 1.38
N PRO A 536 23.84 27.39 0.35
CA PRO A 536 24.17 27.07 -1.02
C PRO A 536 25.69 27.27 -1.21
N GLN A 537 26.39 26.30 -1.75
CA GLN A 537 27.82 26.42 -2.09
C GLN A 537 28.13 27.63 -3.00
N SER A 538 27.12 28.24 -3.61
CA SER A 538 27.22 29.50 -4.36
C SER A 538 27.55 30.73 -3.47
N GLN A 539 27.14 30.75 -2.20
CA GLN A 539 27.52 31.86 -1.31
C GLN A 539 28.96 31.75 -0.82
N LYS A 540 29.47 30.52 -0.59
CA LYS A 540 30.89 30.32 -0.26
C LYS A 540 31.85 30.70 -1.38
N ARG A 541 31.38 30.71 -2.65
CA ARG A 541 32.19 31.20 -3.79
C ARG A 541 32.15 32.74 -3.93
N GLN A 542 31.12 33.42 -3.43
CA GLN A 542 31.05 34.86 -3.46
C GLN A 542 31.79 35.55 -2.31
N GLU A 543 31.97 34.88 -1.17
CA GLU A 543 32.79 35.37 -0.05
C GLU A 543 34.31 35.15 -0.25
N LEU A 544 34.71 34.32 -1.22
CA LEU A 544 36.10 34.09 -1.58
C LEU A 544 36.63 35.03 -2.71
N ILE A 545 35.84 35.98 -3.14
CA ILE A 545 36.23 36.97 -4.17
C ILE A 545 36.18 38.41 -3.64
N PRO A 546 36.73 38.73 -2.48
CA PRO A 546 37.16 40.11 -2.25
C PRO A 546 38.56 40.16 -1.66
N ALA A 547 39.56 39.79 -2.43
CA ALA A 547 40.97 40.06 -2.05
C ALA A 547 41.94 40.26 -3.24
N ILE A 548 41.44 40.33 -4.47
CA ILE A 548 42.34 40.45 -5.63
C ILE A 548 42.12 41.73 -6.45
N VAL A 549 41.13 42.60 -6.13
CA VAL A 549 40.97 43.89 -6.82
C VAL A 549 40.92 45.02 -5.79
N GLY A 550 42.05 45.28 -5.21
CA GLY A 550 42.30 46.42 -4.32
C GLY A 550 43.74 46.88 -4.41
N GLY A 551 44.12 47.41 -5.53
CA GLY A 551 45.44 47.94 -5.70
C GLY A 551 45.59 48.70 -7.02
N SER A 552 45.05 49.92 -7.09
CA SER A 552 45.60 50.94 -7.97
C SER A 552 45.20 52.31 -7.39
N ASP A 553 46.14 52.86 -6.62
CA ASP A 553 46.25 54.30 -6.38
C ASP A 553 46.35 55.02 -7.69
N LEU A 554 45.48 55.98 -7.93
CA LEU A 554 45.68 57.08 -8.89
C LEU A 554 45.62 58.39 -8.13
N PRO A 555 46.63 59.29 -8.34
CA PRO A 555 46.77 60.54 -7.65
C PRO A 555 45.77 61.58 -8.15
N LYS A 556 45.27 62.37 -7.18
CA LYS A 556 44.57 63.63 -7.47
C LYS A 556 45.61 64.67 -7.90
N GLU A 557 45.45 65.23 -9.10
CA GLU A 557 45.95 66.57 -9.42
C GLU A 557 44.94 67.35 -10.28
N ALA A 558 44.74 68.64 -9.81
CA ALA A 558 44.18 69.87 -10.40
C ALA A 558 42.72 69.92 -10.76
#